data_0c3ecb6de5314a9dbfbc00a0e2936e41
#
_entry.id   0c3ecb6de5314a9dbfbc00a0e2936e41
#
_cell.length_a   1.000
_cell.length_b   1.000
_cell.length_c   1.000
_cell.angle_alpha   90.00
_cell.angle_beta   90.00
_cell.angle_gamma   90.00
#
_symmetry.space_group_name_H-M   'P 1'
#
loop_
_entity.id
_entity.type
_entity.pdbx_description
1 polymer ?
#
loop_
_entity_poly.entity_id
_entity_poly.type
_entity_poly.pdbx_seq_one_letter_code
_entity_poly.pdbx_strand_id
1 'polypeptide(L)'
;MKRILCILMALLVVFSIGAQSKTIKNPDTFIYAAYGDIETVDPAKAYDNSSSGIIQNIYEGLIAYDGGSTEKFVPALATAVPTTANGGISKDGLSYTFTIRKGVKFHSGSALTPDVVRYSFLRAMITDPDGGPMWMLFMPIFGEQSSRDGDGNIILDFAALSKAITVSGDKLIIKLVKPFPPFLSILCGTWAGIVDKDFCIKNGDWDGKEATWKSFNMPATGKEKLYNIASGTGPYKLVRWQKGTEVALERNNAYWGKKAPLAKAIYKVIEEWSTRKLMLLQGDVDSVQVDPMYYDEMDKEAGLKVYKNLKDLGVRGIGLNQMIAATDNPYIYSGKLDGNGVPPDFFADKNVRLGFISAWNQKEYLQDILGGYGADVVTPIVDGLPFYNPNLLEKRPEYNLRKAADYMKRAWGGKVWEKGFQIDLLYNSGNEVREAAMKMLAENIMMLNPKFKANVRGVEWATYVDLQRNRRLSSFNIGWGADYPDPDNFVNPYMYSQGLYGGRCAYSNAEADKLIEDAAVELDSAKRKAMYYRLQEIWLEDAVGIMQHQPITNAYFKDWVKGYIFHPMENQYRYWEMSKN
;
A
#
# COMPACT_ATOMS: atom_id res chain seq x y z
N MET A 1 19.39 65.27 67.23
CA MET A 1 18.24 65.01 66.39
C MET A 1 18.72 64.93 64.98
N LYS A 2 19.02 63.74 64.49
CA LYS A 2 19.41 63.53 63.11
C LYS A 2 18.50 62.43 62.49
N ARG A 3 17.70 62.76 61.51
CA ARG A 3 16.86 61.84 60.76
C ARG A 3 17.72 61.06 59.82
N ILE A 4 17.72 59.77 59.92
CA ILE A 4 18.34 58.85 58.95
C ILE A 4 17.26 58.44 57.99
N LEU A 5 17.48 58.77 56.75
CA LEU A 5 16.62 58.42 55.60
C LEU A 5 17.15 57.13 55.02
N CYS A 6 16.43 56.00 55.22
CA CYS A 6 16.75 54.74 54.54
C CYS A 6 16.14 54.76 53.13
N ILE A 7 16.97 54.77 52.10
CA ILE A 7 16.59 54.58 50.71
C ILE A 7 16.59 53.07 50.44
N LEU A 8 15.39 52.46 50.28
CA LEU A 8 15.22 51.09 49.78
C LEU A 8 15.40 51.15 48.26
N MET A 9 16.50 50.61 47.79
CA MET A 9 16.75 50.39 46.35
C MET A 9 16.11 49.05 45.99
N ALA A 10 14.90 49.06 45.40
CA ALA A 10 14.27 47.86 44.85
C ALA A 10 14.97 47.48 43.55
N LEU A 11 15.79 46.44 43.54
CA LEU A 11 16.30 45.78 42.34
C LEU A 11 15.13 45.05 41.62
N LEU A 12 14.58 45.65 40.60
CA LEU A 12 13.74 44.99 39.61
C LEU A 12 14.62 44.07 38.75
N VAL A 13 14.72 42.81 39.12
CA VAL A 13 15.26 41.76 38.24
C VAL A 13 14.18 41.47 37.19
N VAL A 14 14.27 42.13 36.07
CA VAL A 14 13.49 41.76 34.89
C VAL A 14 14.02 40.41 34.36
N PHE A 15 13.36 39.34 34.75
CA PHE A 15 13.52 38.09 34.04
C PHE A 15 12.97 38.27 32.62
N SER A 16 13.84 38.67 31.71
CA SER A 16 13.59 38.47 30.31
C SER A 16 13.55 36.95 30.08
N ILE A 17 12.35 36.40 30.05
CA ILE A 17 12.12 35.09 29.44
C ILE A 17 12.46 35.26 27.96
N GLY A 18 13.72 35.20 27.64
CA GLY A 18 14.17 35.07 26.25
C GLY A 18 13.52 33.77 25.75
N ALA A 19 12.58 33.91 24.84
CA ALA A 19 12.14 32.78 24.04
C ALA A 19 13.40 32.22 23.39
N GLN A 20 13.94 31.14 23.96
CA GLN A 20 15.06 30.42 23.38
C GLN A 20 14.59 29.96 22.00
N SER A 21 15.05 30.64 20.94
CA SER A 21 14.75 30.24 19.59
C SER A 21 15.22 28.79 19.45
N LYS A 22 14.27 27.86 19.33
CA LYS A 22 14.59 26.45 19.12
C LYS A 22 15.47 26.37 17.88
N THR A 23 16.71 25.95 18.05
CA THR A 23 17.60 25.73 16.91
C THR A 23 17.07 24.54 16.13
N ILE A 24 16.55 24.79 14.93
CA ILE A 24 16.08 23.76 14.02
C ILE A 24 17.30 23.06 13.43
N LYS A 25 17.47 21.75 13.71
CA LYS A 25 18.49 20.95 13.07
C LYS A 25 18.14 20.77 11.60
N ASN A 26 19.15 20.91 10.73
CA ASN A 26 18.99 20.73 9.28
C ASN A 26 17.80 21.52 8.69
N PRO A 27 17.78 22.85 8.76
CA PRO A 27 16.60 23.67 8.45
C PRO A 27 16.12 23.57 7.00
N ASP A 28 16.96 23.11 6.07
CA ASP A 28 16.66 22.91 4.65
C ASP A 28 16.38 21.45 4.25
N THR A 29 16.38 20.53 5.20
CA THR A 29 16.29 19.08 4.96
C THR A 29 15.15 18.50 5.78
N PHE A 30 14.19 17.79 5.17
CA PHE A 30 13.22 16.97 5.88
C PHE A 30 13.78 15.55 6.06
N ILE A 31 13.70 15.03 7.28
CA ILE A 31 14.20 13.68 7.61
C ILE A 31 13.06 12.88 8.24
N TYR A 32 12.70 11.78 7.60
CA TYR A 32 11.72 10.80 8.09
C TYR A 32 12.40 9.48 8.40
N ALA A 33 12.02 8.82 9.50
CA ALA A 33 12.50 7.49 9.83
C ALA A 33 11.35 6.48 9.95
N ALA A 34 11.50 5.34 9.29
CA ALA A 34 10.59 4.20 9.32
C ALA A 34 11.35 2.90 9.57
N TYR A 35 10.64 1.81 9.87
CA TYR A 35 11.29 0.51 10.09
C TYR A 35 11.56 -0.25 8.78
N GLY A 36 10.80 -0.01 7.71
CA GLY A 36 10.95 -0.72 6.43
C GLY A 36 11.74 0.08 5.39
N ASP A 37 12.49 -0.61 4.54
CA ASP A 37 13.13 -0.02 3.36
C ASP A 37 12.15 0.03 2.17
N ILE A 38 12.54 0.69 1.09
CA ILE A 38 11.84 0.64 -0.20
C ILE A 38 12.20 -0.64 -0.96
N GLU A 39 11.32 -1.09 -1.85
CA GLU A 39 11.59 -2.23 -2.74
C GLU A 39 12.36 -1.80 -3.97
N THR A 40 11.94 -0.69 -4.61
CA THR A 40 12.49 -0.18 -5.88
C THR A 40 12.08 1.27 -6.09
N VAL A 41 12.73 1.95 -7.05
CA VAL A 41 12.29 3.27 -7.55
C VAL A 41 11.72 3.20 -8.97
N ASP A 42 11.49 1.99 -9.52
CA ASP A 42 10.81 1.79 -10.80
C ASP A 42 9.28 1.88 -10.63
N PRO A 43 8.60 2.88 -11.22
CA PRO A 43 7.15 3.02 -11.12
C PRO A 43 6.36 1.80 -11.61
N ALA A 44 6.89 1.07 -12.59
CA ALA A 44 6.20 -0.10 -13.14
C ALA A 44 6.23 -1.31 -12.19
N LYS A 45 7.17 -1.33 -11.22
CA LYS A 45 7.35 -2.45 -10.27
C LYS A 45 6.90 -2.12 -8.86
N ALA A 46 7.14 -0.89 -8.39
CA ALA A 46 6.84 -0.50 -7.02
C ALA A 46 5.37 -0.71 -6.67
N TYR A 47 5.10 -1.55 -5.68
CA TYR A 47 3.75 -1.81 -5.22
C TYR A 47 3.69 -1.95 -3.69
N ASP A 48 4.39 -1.05 -3.02
CA ASP A 48 4.42 -0.90 -1.58
C ASP A 48 4.44 0.59 -1.19
N ASN A 49 3.99 0.91 0.02
CA ASN A 49 3.85 2.29 0.49
C ASN A 49 5.19 3.03 0.59
N SER A 50 6.27 2.36 0.99
CA SER A 50 7.58 2.99 1.17
C SER A 50 8.17 3.43 -0.17
N SER A 51 8.14 2.53 -1.18
CA SER A 51 8.58 2.84 -2.55
C SER A 51 7.72 3.94 -3.18
N SER A 52 6.38 3.83 -3.06
CA SER A 52 5.43 4.83 -3.59
C SER A 52 5.67 6.20 -2.99
N GLY A 53 6.00 6.28 -1.69
CA GLY A 53 6.33 7.52 -1.00
C GLY A 53 7.56 8.24 -1.55
N ILE A 54 8.54 7.50 -2.03
CA ILE A 54 9.72 8.07 -2.69
C ILE A 54 9.40 8.43 -4.14
N ILE A 55 8.73 7.53 -4.88
CA ILE A 55 8.41 7.66 -6.31
C ILE A 55 7.56 8.91 -6.57
N GLN A 56 6.55 9.20 -5.75
CA GLN A 56 5.67 10.37 -5.93
C GLN A 56 6.41 11.72 -5.86
N ASN A 57 7.60 11.77 -5.25
CA ASN A 57 8.42 12.98 -5.18
C ASN A 57 9.37 13.12 -6.40
N ILE A 58 9.60 12.02 -7.14
CA ILE A 58 10.53 11.94 -8.27
C ILE A 58 9.78 12.02 -9.60
N TYR A 59 8.64 11.32 -9.71
CA TYR A 59 7.86 11.19 -10.93
C TYR A 59 6.50 11.90 -10.79
N GLU A 60 5.91 12.26 -11.91
CA GLU A 60 4.56 12.80 -12.00
C GLU A 60 3.75 12.02 -13.02
N GLY A 61 2.45 11.87 -12.75
CA GLY A 61 1.47 11.33 -13.68
C GLY A 61 0.87 12.40 -14.61
N LEU A 62 -0.13 12.03 -15.38
CA LEU A 62 -0.89 12.97 -16.24
C LEU A 62 -1.75 13.91 -15.41
N ILE A 63 -2.37 13.38 -14.36
CA ILE A 63 -3.24 14.07 -13.40
C ILE A 63 -2.86 13.64 -11.98
N ALA A 64 -3.33 14.36 -10.99
CA ALA A 64 -3.13 14.04 -9.57
C ALA A 64 -4.42 14.33 -8.79
N TYR A 65 -4.51 13.84 -7.55
CA TYR A 65 -5.56 14.24 -6.63
C TYR A 65 -5.35 15.68 -6.13
N ASP A 66 -6.46 16.40 -5.92
CA ASP A 66 -6.47 17.75 -5.33
C ASP A 66 -6.28 17.68 -3.81
N GLY A 67 -5.08 17.93 -3.34
CA GLY A 67 -4.74 17.88 -1.92
C GLY A 67 -5.03 16.51 -1.29
N GLY A 68 -5.89 16.48 -0.27
CA GLY A 68 -6.33 15.25 0.41
C GLY A 68 -7.63 14.66 -0.13
N SER A 69 -8.15 15.16 -1.27
CA SER A 69 -9.40 14.66 -1.87
C SER A 69 -9.16 13.32 -2.58
N THR A 70 -10.11 12.39 -2.44
CA THR A 70 -10.15 11.12 -3.18
C THR A 70 -11.04 11.18 -4.43
N GLU A 71 -11.72 12.31 -4.65
CA GLU A 71 -12.72 12.47 -5.72
C GLU A 71 -12.34 13.56 -6.74
N LYS A 72 -11.55 14.54 -6.31
CA LYS A 72 -11.19 15.69 -7.14
C LYS A 72 -9.81 15.52 -7.73
N PHE A 73 -9.71 15.80 -9.02
CA PHE A 73 -8.46 15.71 -9.77
C PHE A 73 -7.98 17.10 -10.20
N VAL A 74 -6.67 17.26 -10.28
CA VAL A 74 -5.99 18.42 -10.84
C VAL A 74 -5.08 18.01 -11.99
N PRO A 75 -4.85 18.88 -13.00
CA PRO A 75 -3.91 18.59 -14.06
C PRO A 75 -2.47 18.61 -13.52
N ALA A 76 -1.66 17.62 -13.94
CA ALA A 76 -0.22 17.55 -13.69
C ALA A 76 0.55 17.70 -15.02
N LEU A 77 1.02 16.61 -15.62
CA LEU A 77 1.69 16.67 -16.93
C LEU A 77 0.70 16.82 -18.09
N ALA A 78 -0.58 16.55 -17.90
CA ALA A 78 -1.63 17.03 -18.79
C ALA A 78 -2.01 18.49 -18.49
N THR A 79 -2.53 19.22 -19.47
CA THR A 79 -2.96 20.62 -19.30
C THR A 79 -4.35 20.77 -18.70
N ALA A 80 -5.16 19.70 -18.73
CA ALA A 80 -6.50 19.63 -18.15
C ALA A 80 -6.84 18.19 -17.74
N VAL A 81 -7.72 18.04 -16.77
CA VAL A 81 -8.37 16.76 -16.46
C VAL A 81 -9.40 16.45 -17.56
N PRO A 82 -9.38 15.28 -18.19
CA PRO A 82 -10.35 14.92 -19.22
C PRO A 82 -11.73 14.70 -18.60
N THR A 83 -12.75 15.21 -19.27
CA THR A 83 -14.17 15.02 -18.94
C THR A 83 -14.96 14.82 -20.24
N THR A 84 -16.21 14.33 -20.13
CA THR A 84 -17.13 14.30 -21.29
C THR A 84 -17.47 15.72 -21.75
N ALA A 85 -17.58 16.67 -20.84
CA ALA A 85 -17.92 18.06 -21.15
C ALA A 85 -16.85 18.78 -21.96
N ASN A 86 -15.54 18.52 -21.70
CA ASN A 86 -14.44 19.12 -22.48
C ASN A 86 -13.98 18.26 -23.66
N GLY A 87 -14.68 17.15 -23.96
CA GLY A 87 -14.35 16.21 -25.03
C GLY A 87 -13.12 15.34 -24.75
N GLY A 88 -12.56 15.41 -23.55
CA GLY A 88 -11.43 14.59 -23.11
C GLY A 88 -11.82 13.12 -22.85
N ILE A 89 -13.09 12.85 -22.54
CA ILE A 89 -13.65 11.51 -22.45
C ILE A 89 -14.72 11.37 -23.52
N SER A 90 -14.68 10.29 -24.33
CA SER A 90 -15.71 9.99 -25.31
C SER A 90 -17.07 9.69 -24.67
N LYS A 91 -18.17 9.86 -25.40
CA LYS A 91 -19.53 9.66 -24.86
C LYS A 91 -19.80 8.23 -24.39
N ASP A 92 -19.13 7.26 -24.99
CA ASP A 92 -19.20 5.84 -24.62
C ASP A 92 -18.27 5.46 -23.45
N GLY A 93 -17.48 6.43 -22.94
CA GLY A 93 -16.52 6.19 -21.84
C GLY A 93 -15.31 5.35 -22.21
N LEU A 94 -15.08 5.07 -23.48
CA LEU A 94 -14.02 4.16 -23.95
C LEU A 94 -12.73 4.85 -24.40
N SER A 95 -12.72 6.17 -24.55
CA SER A 95 -11.54 6.91 -25.01
C SER A 95 -11.24 8.09 -24.12
N TYR A 96 -9.99 8.18 -23.65
CA TYR A 96 -9.48 9.24 -22.79
C TYR A 96 -8.37 10.00 -23.52
N THR A 97 -8.52 11.30 -23.66
CA THR A 97 -7.60 12.18 -24.40
C THR A 97 -6.97 13.20 -23.44
N PHE A 98 -5.65 13.23 -23.41
CA PHE A 98 -4.86 14.13 -22.56
C PHE A 98 -4.00 15.03 -23.44
N THR A 99 -4.13 16.35 -23.33
CA THR A 99 -3.21 17.31 -23.97
C THR A 99 -1.97 17.46 -23.10
N ILE A 100 -0.80 17.13 -23.63
CA ILE A 100 0.46 17.09 -22.87
C ILE A 100 1.06 18.48 -22.75
N ARG A 101 1.51 18.83 -21.53
CA ARG A 101 2.14 20.10 -21.20
C ARG A 101 3.47 20.27 -21.93
N LYS A 102 3.66 21.43 -22.56
CA LYS A 102 4.90 21.79 -23.26
C LYS A 102 5.91 22.45 -22.32
N GLY A 103 7.21 22.32 -22.62
CA GLY A 103 8.29 22.96 -21.90
C GLY A 103 8.75 22.28 -20.61
N VAL A 104 8.11 21.17 -20.21
CA VAL A 104 8.54 20.34 -19.09
C VAL A 104 9.80 19.57 -19.46
N LYS A 105 10.75 19.46 -18.52
CA LYS A 105 11.98 18.70 -18.66
C LYS A 105 12.10 17.65 -17.57
N PHE A 106 12.64 16.50 -17.94
CA PHE A 106 13.06 15.47 -17.00
C PHE A 106 14.32 15.89 -16.21
N HIS A 107 14.65 15.16 -15.17
CA HIS A 107 15.85 15.40 -14.35
C HIS A 107 17.15 15.30 -15.15
N SER A 108 17.19 14.52 -16.21
CA SER A 108 18.31 14.41 -17.16
C SER A 108 18.47 15.64 -18.05
N GLY A 109 17.42 16.46 -18.18
CA GLY A 109 17.31 17.59 -19.10
C GLY A 109 16.59 17.30 -20.41
N SER A 110 16.22 16.03 -20.69
CA SER A 110 15.42 15.66 -21.86
C SER A 110 14.01 16.26 -21.79
N ALA A 111 13.35 16.45 -22.92
CA ALA A 111 12.04 17.11 -22.99
C ALA A 111 10.90 16.10 -22.82
N LEU A 112 9.86 16.50 -22.09
CA LEU A 112 8.58 15.81 -22.08
C LEU A 112 7.87 16.03 -23.42
N THR A 113 7.46 14.96 -24.08
CA THR A 113 6.64 14.98 -25.30
C THR A 113 5.52 13.93 -25.22
N PRO A 114 4.46 14.02 -26.02
CA PRO A 114 3.44 12.97 -26.08
C PRO A 114 4.00 11.57 -26.38
N ASP A 115 5.05 11.47 -27.21
CA ASP A 115 5.72 10.20 -27.51
C ASP A 115 6.45 9.61 -26.29
N VAL A 116 7.06 10.45 -25.44
CA VAL A 116 7.68 10.00 -24.19
C VAL A 116 6.62 9.51 -23.21
N VAL A 117 5.47 10.20 -23.12
CA VAL A 117 4.34 9.76 -22.29
C VAL A 117 3.81 8.42 -22.79
N ARG A 118 3.62 8.28 -24.10
CA ARG A 118 3.23 7.00 -24.71
C ARG A 118 4.24 5.89 -24.39
N TYR A 119 5.52 6.15 -24.56
CA TYR A 119 6.59 5.21 -24.21
C TYR A 119 6.47 4.74 -22.75
N SER A 120 6.22 5.64 -21.82
CA SER A 120 6.10 5.31 -20.39
C SER A 120 5.00 4.30 -20.11
N PHE A 121 3.80 4.49 -20.67
CA PHE A 121 2.70 3.52 -20.55
C PHE A 121 3.01 2.19 -21.23
N LEU A 122 3.54 2.22 -22.45
CA LEU A 122 3.92 0.99 -23.16
C LEU A 122 4.99 0.23 -22.38
N ARG A 123 6.04 0.92 -21.91
CA ARG A 123 7.11 0.33 -21.12
C ARG A 123 6.59 -0.32 -19.84
N ALA A 124 5.72 0.38 -19.09
CA ALA A 124 5.16 -0.14 -17.87
C ALA A 124 4.40 -1.46 -18.11
N MET A 125 3.51 -1.49 -19.11
CA MET A 125 2.73 -2.69 -19.47
C MET A 125 3.59 -3.79 -20.10
N ILE A 126 4.65 -3.46 -20.83
CA ILE A 126 5.61 -4.44 -21.38
C ILE A 126 6.41 -5.06 -20.25
N THR A 127 6.88 -4.25 -19.29
CA THR A 127 7.69 -4.75 -18.16
C THR A 127 6.86 -5.68 -17.27
N ASP A 128 5.64 -5.31 -16.95
CA ASP A 128 4.65 -6.09 -16.17
C ASP A 128 5.30 -7.05 -15.17
N PRO A 129 6.03 -6.56 -14.15
CA PRO A 129 6.73 -7.42 -13.23
C PRO A 129 5.74 -8.17 -12.33
N ASP A 130 6.03 -9.43 -12.05
CA ASP A 130 5.18 -10.28 -11.22
C ASP A 130 4.85 -9.64 -9.86
N GLY A 131 3.56 -9.63 -9.51
CA GLY A 131 3.03 -9.00 -8.30
C GLY A 131 3.16 -7.48 -8.27
N GLY A 132 3.37 -6.84 -9.43
CA GLY A 132 3.38 -5.40 -9.62
C GLY A 132 1.97 -4.80 -9.84
N PRO A 133 1.88 -3.48 -10.04
CA PRO A 133 0.61 -2.74 -10.12
C PRO A 133 -0.03 -2.74 -11.52
N MET A 134 0.57 -3.38 -12.53
CA MET A 134 0.16 -3.22 -13.94
C MET A 134 -1.22 -3.81 -14.24
N TRP A 135 -1.73 -4.73 -13.42
CA TRP A 135 -3.10 -5.24 -13.55
C TRP A 135 -4.15 -4.12 -13.64
N MET A 136 -3.91 -2.99 -12.96
CA MET A 136 -4.81 -1.82 -13.00
C MET A 136 -4.88 -1.14 -14.36
N LEU A 137 -3.83 -1.26 -15.18
CA LEU A 137 -3.84 -0.79 -16.56
C LEU A 137 -4.31 -1.89 -17.52
N PHE A 138 -3.94 -3.15 -17.27
CA PHE A 138 -4.35 -4.27 -18.11
C PHE A 138 -5.86 -4.49 -18.12
N MET A 139 -6.49 -4.47 -16.95
CA MET A 139 -7.94 -4.68 -16.82
C MET A 139 -8.77 -3.74 -17.71
N PRO A 140 -8.67 -2.41 -17.61
CA PRO A 140 -9.47 -1.52 -18.44
C PRO A 140 -9.05 -1.47 -19.91
N ILE A 141 -7.75 -1.67 -20.23
CA ILE A 141 -7.23 -1.53 -21.59
C ILE A 141 -7.37 -2.84 -22.40
N PHE A 142 -7.28 -4.02 -21.77
CA PHE A 142 -7.32 -5.32 -22.42
C PHE A 142 -8.36 -6.29 -21.88
N GLY A 143 -8.89 -6.10 -20.68
CA GLY A 143 -9.76 -7.06 -19.99
C GLY A 143 -8.98 -8.22 -19.35
N GLU A 144 -7.65 -8.11 -19.25
CA GLU A 144 -6.73 -9.10 -18.69
C GLU A 144 -6.11 -8.60 -17.38
N GLN A 145 -5.54 -9.48 -16.58
CA GLN A 145 -4.86 -9.12 -15.34
C GLN A 145 -3.35 -8.86 -15.54
N SER A 146 -2.76 -9.42 -16.60
CA SER A 146 -1.32 -9.42 -16.82
C SER A 146 -1.02 -9.56 -18.33
N SER A 147 0.24 -9.31 -18.67
CA SER A 147 0.80 -9.63 -20.00
C SER A 147 0.94 -11.14 -20.25
N ARG A 148 0.70 -11.97 -19.22
CA ARG A 148 0.86 -13.43 -19.26
C ARG A 148 -0.39 -14.15 -18.77
N ASP A 149 -0.58 -15.38 -19.27
CA ASP A 149 -1.58 -16.32 -18.76
C ASP A 149 -1.12 -17.02 -17.46
N GLY A 150 -1.99 -17.85 -16.90
CA GLY A 150 -1.70 -18.62 -15.68
C GLY A 150 -0.57 -19.64 -15.80
N ASP A 151 -0.20 -20.01 -17.04
CA ASP A 151 0.91 -20.92 -17.36
C ASP A 151 2.22 -20.14 -17.63
N GLY A 152 2.18 -18.81 -17.56
CA GLY A 152 3.32 -17.92 -17.76
C GLY A 152 3.63 -17.60 -19.24
N ASN A 153 2.75 -17.99 -20.19
CA ASN A 153 2.92 -17.63 -21.59
C ASN A 153 2.55 -16.18 -21.83
N ILE A 154 3.31 -15.48 -22.67
CA ILE A 154 3.00 -14.11 -23.04
C ILE A 154 1.74 -14.09 -23.91
N ILE A 155 0.68 -13.45 -23.43
CA ILE A 155 -0.59 -13.21 -24.13
C ILE A 155 -0.71 -11.79 -24.68
N LEU A 156 0.13 -10.85 -24.21
CA LEU A 156 0.14 -9.47 -24.69
C LEU A 156 0.45 -9.41 -26.19
N ASP A 157 -0.44 -8.78 -26.95
CA ASP A 157 -0.22 -8.40 -28.34
C ASP A 157 0.29 -6.95 -28.41
N PHE A 158 1.53 -6.78 -28.86
CA PHE A 158 2.15 -5.46 -29.00
C PHE A 158 1.41 -4.55 -29.99
N ALA A 159 0.86 -5.09 -31.06
CA ALA A 159 0.10 -4.32 -32.05
C ALA A 159 -1.22 -3.79 -31.45
N ALA A 160 -1.89 -4.61 -30.63
CA ALA A 160 -3.08 -4.18 -29.89
C ALA A 160 -2.72 -3.10 -28.86
N LEU A 161 -1.63 -3.29 -28.08
CA LEU A 161 -1.13 -2.30 -27.12
C LEU A 161 -0.81 -0.96 -27.82
N SER A 162 -0.12 -1.01 -28.95
CA SER A 162 0.22 0.18 -29.74
C SER A 162 -0.99 0.92 -30.29
N LYS A 163 -2.10 0.21 -30.56
CA LYS A 163 -3.37 0.81 -31.00
C LYS A 163 -4.22 1.35 -29.84
N ALA A 164 -4.10 0.76 -28.68
CA ALA A 164 -4.82 1.22 -27.50
C ALA A 164 -4.25 2.54 -26.94
N ILE A 165 -2.94 2.77 -27.09
CA ILE A 165 -2.26 3.97 -26.58
C ILE A 165 -1.57 4.68 -27.75
N THR A 166 -2.17 5.80 -28.20
CA THR A 166 -1.75 6.51 -29.42
C THR A 166 -1.46 7.98 -29.16
N VAL A 167 -0.71 8.60 -30.07
CA VAL A 167 -0.40 10.04 -30.06
C VAL A 167 -1.01 10.69 -31.30
N SER A 168 -1.61 11.87 -31.11
CA SER A 168 -2.11 12.72 -32.20
C SER A 168 -1.78 14.19 -31.90
N GLY A 169 -0.78 14.73 -32.56
CA GLY A 169 -0.27 16.07 -32.28
C GLY A 169 0.30 16.17 -30.86
N ASP A 170 -0.25 17.06 -30.05
CA ASP A 170 0.14 17.24 -28.64
C ASP A 170 -0.72 16.41 -27.64
N LYS A 171 -1.47 15.43 -28.16
CA LYS A 171 -2.40 14.62 -27.37
C LYS A 171 -1.96 13.18 -27.26
N LEU A 172 -2.09 12.62 -26.06
CA LEU A 172 -2.12 11.19 -25.80
C LEU A 172 -3.57 10.71 -25.77
N ILE A 173 -3.86 9.58 -26.41
CA ILE A 173 -5.19 8.96 -26.42
C ILE A 173 -5.04 7.54 -25.90
N ILE A 174 -5.81 7.19 -24.86
CA ILE A 174 -5.89 5.85 -24.28
C ILE A 174 -7.29 5.30 -24.55
N LYS A 175 -7.37 4.10 -25.10
CA LYS A 175 -8.62 3.39 -25.38
C LYS A 175 -8.79 2.23 -24.44
N LEU A 176 -9.99 2.10 -23.91
CA LEU A 176 -10.42 1.00 -23.04
C LEU A 176 -11.26 -0.01 -23.81
N VAL A 177 -11.24 -1.28 -23.40
CA VAL A 177 -12.11 -2.33 -23.99
C VAL A 177 -13.53 -2.28 -23.44
N LYS A 178 -13.69 -1.77 -22.21
CA LYS A 178 -14.99 -1.56 -21.54
C LYS A 178 -14.94 -0.25 -20.74
N PRO A 179 -16.06 0.40 -20.47
CA PRO A 179 -16.11 1.54 -19.55
C PRO A 179 -15.56 1.10 -18.19
N PHE A 180 -14.73 1.93 -17.59
CA PHE A 180 -14.15 1.65 -16.28
C PHE A 180 -14.15 2.93 -15.42
N PRO A 181 -15.17 3.10 -14.54
CA PRO A 181 -15.36 4.32 -13.78
C PRO A 181 -14.12 4.83 -13.01
N PRO A 182 -13.31 3.98 -12.35
CA PRO A 182 -12.16 4.45 -11.59
C PRO A 182 -10.91 4.74 -12.45
N PHE A 183 -10.97 4.75 -13.78
CA PHE A 183 -9.77 4.87 -14.62
C PHE A 183 -8.96 6.14 -14.37
N LEU A 184 -9.59 7.30 -14.13
CA LEU A 184 -8.85 8.53 -13.80
C LEU A 184 -8.13 8.41 -12.45
N SER A 185 -8.74 7.75 -11.48
CA SER A 185 -8.12 7.50 -10.17
C SER A 185 -6.89 6.62 -10.29
N ILE A 186 -6.94 5.59 -11.15
CA ILE A 186 -5.77 4.74 -11.46
C ILE A 186 -4.62 5.56 -12.03
N LEU A 187 -4.90 6.54 -12.88
CA LEU A 187 -3.87 7.40 -13.48
C LEU A 187 -3.26 8.42 -12.52
N CYS A 188 -3.78 8.55 -11.30
CA CYS A 188 -3.17 9.34 -10.22
C CYS A 188 -2.11 8.57 -9.43
N GLY A 189 -2.08 7.23 -9.53
CA GLY A 189 -1.15 6.38 -8.80
C GLY A 189 0.30 6.50 -9.29
N THR A 190 1.23 6.14 -8.43
CA THR A 190 2.68 6.22 -8.73
C THR A 190 3.11 5.31 -9.87
N TRP A 191 2.39 4.22 -10.12
CA TRP A 191 2.58 3.30 -11.26
C TRP A 191 2.30 3.94 -12.63
N ALA A 192 1.54 5.03 -12.67
CA ALA A 192 1.31 5.83 -13.86
C ALA A 192 2.34 6.98 -14.02
N GLY A 193 3.42 6.96 -13.23
CA GLY A 193 4.51 7.92 -13.31
C GLY A 193 5.21 7.91 -14.65
N ILE A 194 5.41 9.10 -15.23
CA ILE A 194 6.02 9.24 -16.56
C ILE A 194 7.54 9.18 -16.43
N VAL A 195 8.16 8.19 -17.10
CA VAL A 195 9.60 7.96 -17.09
C VAL A 195 10.29 8.62 -18.28
N ASP A 196 11.55 8.97 -18.12
CA ASP A 196 12.41 9.56 -19.13
C ASP A 196 12.88 8.50 -20.13
N LYS A 197 12.34 8.52 -21.35
CA LYS A 197 12.65 7.55 -22.39
C LYS A 197 14.15 7.49 -22.72
N ASP A 198 14.80 8.65 -22.86
CA ASP A 198 16.21 8.69 -23.25
C ASP A 198 17.10 8.14 -22.12
N PHE A 199 16.75 8.44 -20.87
CA PHE A 199 17.40 7.88 -19.69
C PHE A 199 17.20 6.36 -19.61
N CYS A 200 16.00 5.85 -19.83
CA CYS A 200 15.70 4.42 -19.86
C CYS A 200 16.58 3.70 -20.90
N ILE A 201 16.56 4.16 -22.14
CA ILE A 201 17.33 3.56 -23.24
C ILE A 201 18.83 3.58 -22.95
N LYS A 202 19.35 4.72 -22.45
CA LYS A 202 20.77 4.87 -22.09
C LYS A 202 21.21 3.88 -21.02
N ASN A 203 20.32 3.50 -20.10
CA ASN A 203 20.59 2.54 -19.04
C ASN A 203 20.21 1.10 -19.38
N GLY A 204 19.99 0.81 -20.67
CA GLY A 204 19.74 -0.54 -21.17
C GLY A 204 18.32 -1.06 -20.98
N ASP A 205 17.36 -0.17 -20.80
CA ASP A 205 15.94 -0.47 -20.80
C ASP A 205 15.38 -0.57 -22.22
N TRP A 206 14.10 -0.89 -22.36
CA TRP A 206 13.44 -1.07 -23.64
C TRP A 206 13.66 0.13 -24.58
N ASP A 207 14.07 -0.19 -25.82
CA ASP A 207 14.43 0.81 -26.84
C ASP A 207 13.23 1.43 -27.60
N GLY A 208 12.01 1.05 -27.19
CA GLY A 208 10.77 1.52 -27.83
C GLY A 208 10.35 0.74 -29.08
N LYS A 209 11.04 -0.36 -29.44
CA LYS A 209 10.77 -1.13 -30.65
C LYS A 209 9.99 -2.41 -30.36
N GLU A 210 9.09 -2.75 -31.30
CA GLU A 210 8.34 -4.00 -31.26
C GLU A 210 9.25 -5.24 -31.27
N ALA A 211 10.33 -5.20 -32.04
CA ALA A 211 11.23 -6.36 -32.19
C ALA A 211 11.92 -6.80 -30.89
N THR A 212 12.04 -5.91 -29.89
CA THR A 212 12.83 -6.15 -28.68
C THR A 212 11.98 -6.33 -27.41
N TRP A 213 10.69 -5.98 -27.42
CA TRP A 213 9.88 -5.84 -26.22
C TRP A 213 9.81 -7.10 -25.33
N LYS A 214 9.76 -8.29 -25.95
CA LYS A 214 9.63 -9.56 -25.20
C LYS A 214 10.78 -9.83 -24.24
N SER A 215 11.97 -9.30 -24.55
CA SER A 215 13.15 -9.46 -23.67
C SER A 215 13.12 -8.60 -22.41
N PHE A 216 12.17 -7.67 -22.32
CA PHE A 216 11.97 -6.80 -21.15
C PHE A 216 10.73 -7.21 -20.34
N ASN A 217 9.98 -8.21 -20.79
CA ASN A 217 8.79 -8.67 -20.11
C ASN A 217 9.16 -9.52 -18.86
N MET A 218 8.56 -9.18 -17.74
CA MET A 218 8.66 -9.86 -16.45
C MET A 218 10.12 -10.11 -16.01
N PRO A 219 10.91 -9.04 -15.81
CA PRO A 219 12.27 -9.19 -15.32
C PRO A 219 12.26 -9.81 -13.92
N ALA A 220 13.29 -10.58 -13.60
CA ALA A 220 13.47 -11.10 -12.25
C ALA A 220 13.58 -9.93 -11.25
N THR A 221 13.08 -10.12 -10.04
CA THR A 221 13.08 -9.12 -8.96
C THR A 221 14.48 -8.52 -8.76
N GLY A 222 14.60 -7.20 -8.75
CA GLY A 222 15.84 -6.46 -8.63
C GLY A 222 16.70 -6.43 -9.91
N LYS A 223 16.14 -6.90 -11.04
CA LYS A 223 16.80 -6.80 -12.38
C LYS A 223 16.13 -5.78 -13.28
N GLU A 224 15.09 -5.11 -12.82
CA GLU A 224 14.45 -3.98 -13.49
C GLU A 224 15.51 -2.88 -13.73
N LYS A 225 15.49 -2.27 -14.91
CA LYS A 225 16.51 -1.30 -15.30
C LYS A 225 16.47 0.00 -14.48
N LEU A 226 15.30 0.33 -13.95
CA LEU A 226 15.11 1.47 -13.05
C LEU A 226 15.09 1.06 -11.56
N TYR A 227 15.60 -0.12 -11.21
CA TYR A 227 15.54 -0.63 -9.84
C TYR A 227 15.98 0.39 -8.77
N ASN A 228 17.14 1.05 -8.98
CA ASN A 228 17.75 1.98 -8.03
C ASN A 228 18.24 3.29 -8.67
N ILE A 229 17.81 3.58 -9.89
CA ILE A 229 18.09 4.81 -10.62
C ILE A 229 16.79 5.44 -11.14
N ALA A 230 16.74 6.75 -11.22
CA ALA A 230 15.51 7.45 -11.56
C ALA A 230 15.78 8.75 -12.33
N SER A 231 14.95 9.02 -13.34
CA SER A 231 14.82 10.33 -14.00
C SER A 231 13.34 10.60 -14.26
N GLY A 232 12.71 11.38 -13.39
CA GLY A 232 11.32 11.85 -13.52
C GLY A 232 11.26 13.33 -13.85
N THR A 233 10.05 13.90 -13.79
CA THR A 233 9.80 15.34 -13.96
C THR A 233 9.58 16.04 -12.63
N GLY A 234 9.52 15.30 -11.53
CA GLY A 234 9.05 15.74 -10.23
C GLY A 234 9.93 16.77 -9.51
N PRO A 235 9.44 17.27 -8.39
CA PRO A 235 10.08 18.34 -7.61
C PRO A 235 11.39 17.92 -6.93
N TYR A 236 11.64 16.62 -6.78
CA TYR A 236 12.87 16.08 -6.22
C TYR A 236 13.53 15.06 -7.16
N LYS A 237 14.86 14.95 -7.05
CA LYS A 237 15.71 14.00 -7.76
C LYS A 237 16.26 12.97 -6.79
N LEU A 238 16.38 11.72 -7.20
CA LEU A 238 17.09 10.70 -6.46
C LEU A 238 18.60 11.01 -6.47
N VAL A 239 19.20 11.11 -5.29
CA VAL A 239 20.65 11.26 -5.13
C VAL A 239 21.32 9.92 -4.89
N ARG A 240 20.76 9.15 -3.93
CA ARG A 240 21.24 7.82 -3.60
C ARG A 240 20.17 7.01 -2.88
N TRP A 241 20.27 5.72 -3.02
CA TRP A 241 19.63 4.74 -2.17
C TRP A 241 20.68 3.78 -1.64
N GLN A 242 20.93 3.83 -0.35
CA GLN A 242 21.76 2.87 0.37
C GLN A 242 20.83 1.88 1.07
N LYS A 243 20.69 0.70 0.46
CA LYS A 243 19.75 -0.34 0.90
C LYS A 243 19.91 -0.65 2.40
N GLY A 244 18.79 -0.73 3.12
CA GLY A 244 18.74 -0.95 4.57
C GLY A 244 19.21 0.23 5.42
N THR A 245 19.47 1.40 4.82
CA THR A 245 20.00 2.56 5.56
C THR A 245 19.23 3.83 5.26
N GLU A 246 19.26 4.32 4.02
CA GLU A 246 18.55 5.55 3.67
C GLU A 246 18.34 5.74 2.17
N VAL A 247 17.31 6.52 1.84
CA VAL A 247 17.10 7.14 0.52
C VAL A 247 17.25 8.64 0.66
N ALA A 248 18.08 9.27 -0.17
CA ALA A 248 18.31 10.71 -0.19
C ALA A 248 17.83 11.33 -1.51
N LEU A 249 17.02 12.37 -1.37
CA LEU A 249 16.49 13.18 -2.46
C LEU A 249 17.04 14.61 -2.36
N GLU A 250 17.27 15.25 -3.51
CA GLU A 250 17.56 16.68 -3.61
C GLU A 250 16.51 17.40 -4.45
N ARG A 251 16.26 18.66 -4.12
CA ARG A 251 15.30 19.48 -4.84
C ARG A 251 15.70 19.67 -6.29
N ASN A 252 14.76 19.47 -7.21
CA ASN A 252 14.90 19.83 -8.60
C ASN A 252 14.78 21.36 -8.76
N ASN A 253 15.90 22.07 -8.85
CA ASN A 253 15.89 23.53 -9.02
C ASN A 253 15.37 23.99 -10.40
N ALA A 254 15.29 23.07 -11.37
CA ALA A 254 14.71 23.30 -12.70
C ALA A 254 13.26 22.78 -12.82
N TYR A 255 12.62 22.50 -11.70
CA TYR A 255 11.24 22.02 -11.68
C TYR A 255 10.31 23.03 -12.37
N TRP A 256 9.43 22.53 -13.24
CA TRP A 256 8.50 23.33 -14.04
C TRP A 256 7.37 23.96 -13.23
N GLY A 257 7.03 23.38 -12.07
CA GLY A 257 5.99 23.85 -11.15
C GLY A 257 6.55 24.75 -10.03
N LYS A 258 5.79 24.83 -8.93
CA LYS A 258 6.23 25.58 -7.75
C LYS A 258 7.44 24.93 -7.11
N LYS A 259 8.50 25.71 -6.92
CA LYS A 259 9.73 25.24 -6.27
C LYS A 259 9.45 24.73 -4.86
N ALA A 260 9.90 23.50 -4.55
CA ALA A 260 9.78 22.95 -3.21
C ALA A 260 10.53 23.78 -2.17
N PRO A 261 10.01 23.98 -0.96
CA PRO A 261 10.66 24.82 0.06
C PRO A 261 11.99 24.22 0.55
N LEU A 262 12.04 22.91 0.80
CA LEU A 262 13.21 22.23 1.35
C LEU A 262 14.19 21.80 0.25
N ALA A 263 15.49 21.92 0.54
CA ALA A 263 16.53 21.54 -0.41
C ALA A 263 16.72 20.02 -0.52
N LYS A 264 16.44 19.30 0.56
CA LYS A 264 16.65 17.84 0.63
C LYS A 264 15.50 17.15 1.37
N ALA A 265 15.30 15.88 1.05
CA ALA A 265 14.49 14.97 1.83
C ALA A 265 15.25 13.64 2.01
N ILE A 266 15.23 13.09 3.22
CA ILE A 266 15.91 11.85 3.57
C ILE A 266 14.90 10.92 4.23
N TYR A 267 14.78 9.71 3.69
CA TYR A 267 14.07 8.60 4.28
C TYR A 267 15.11 7.68 4.93
N LYS A 268 15.02 7.45 6.25
CA LYS A 268 15.93 6.58 7.00
C LYS A 268 15.26 5.28 7.37
N VAL A 269 15.99 4.18 7.27
CA VAL A 269 15.56 2.86 7.74
C VAL A 269 16.12 2.65 9.14
N ILE A 270 15.24 2.64 10.14
CA ILE A 270 15.59 2.43 11.55
C ILE A 270 14.56 1.44 12.13
N GLU A 271 14.91 0.18 12.26
CA GLU A 271 13.97 -0.88 12.65
C GLU A 271 13.48 -0.73 14.09
N GLU A 272 14.35 -0.33 15.00
CA GLU A 272 14.12 -0.32 16.42
C GLU A 272 13.34 0.94 16.84
N TRP A 273 12.20 0.74 17.54
CA TRP A 273 11.27 1.80 17.94
C TRP A 273 11.89 2.85 18.85
N SER A 274 12.59 2.42 19.93
CA SER A 274 13.14 3.37 20.90
C SER A 274 14.18 4.29 20.29
N THR A 275 14.92 3.81 19.28
CA THR A 275 15.85 4.62 18.49
C THR A 275 15.10 5.65 17.65
N ARG A 276 14.03 5.25 16.93
CA ARG A 276 13.20 6.22 16.17
C ARG A 276 12.60 7.28 17.08
N LYS A 277 12.05 6.86 18.23
CA LYS A 277 11.50 7.78 19.24
C LYS A 277 12.54 8.79 19.71
N LEU A 278 13.71 8.30 20.14
CA LEU A 278 14.79 9.16 20.65
C LEU A 278 15.25 10.18 19.59
N MET A 279 15.44 9.75 18.34
CA MET A 279 15.83 10.63 17.24
C MET A 279 14.79 11.74 16.99
N LEU A 280 13.49 11.41 17.06
CA LEU A 280 12.43 12.41 16.93
C LEU A 280 12.47 13.40 18.09
N LEU A 281 12.54 12.93 19.34
CA LEU A 281 12.56 13.80 20.52
C LEU A 281 13.77 14.74 20.51
N GLN A 282 14.94 14.26 20.12
CA GLN A 282 16.18 15.06 19.98
C GLN A 282 16.20 15.97 18.76
N GLY A 283 15.26 15.80 17.83
CA GLY A 283 15.18 16.58 16.59
C GLY A 283 16.23 16.18 15.54
N ASP A 284 16.75 14.96 15.58
CA ASP A 284 17.63 14.38 14.57
C ASP A 284 16.85 13.94 13.34
N VAL A 285 15.55 13.67 13.52
CA VAL A 285 14.55 13.49 12.46
C VAL A 285 13.35 14.40 12.70
N ASP A 286 12.58 14.67 11.66
CA ASP A 286 11.43 15.57 11.70
C ASP A 286 10.10 14.85 11.91
N SER A 287 10.07 13.58 11.53
CA SER A 287 8.93 12.68 11.71
C SER A 287 9.41 11.24 11.75
N VAL A 288 8.63 10.38 12.38
CA VAL A 288 8.89 8.94 12.45
C VAL A 288 7.61 8.16 12.23
N GLN A 289 7.74 6.94 11.75
CA GLN A 289 6.66 5.97 11.80
C GLN A 289 6.45 5.51 13.25
N VAL A 290 5.22 5.67 13.72
CA VAL A 290 4.78 5.27 15.07
C VAL A 290 3.70 4.22 14.93
N ASP A 291 3.83 3.12 15.66
CA ASP A 291 2.78 2.10 15.71
C ASP A 291 1.69 2.46 16.72
N PRO A 292 0.43 2.07 16.52
CA PRO A 292 -0.71 2.50 17.35
C PRO A 292 -0.52 2.27 18.85
N MET A 293 0.14 1.20 19.24
CA MET A 293 0.42 0.88 20.64
C MET A 293 1.25 1.94 21.39
N TYR A 294 1.92 2.83 20.65
CA TYR A 294 2.76 3.90 21.21
C TYR A 294 2.11 5.28 21.14
N TYR A 295 0.88 5.41 20.59
CA TYR A 295 0.25 6.72 20.39
C TYR A 295 0.00 7.44 21.74
N ASP A 296 -0.50 6.73 22.75
CA ASP A 296 -0.74 7.31 24.08
C ASP A 296 0.53 7.80 24.78
N GLU A 297 1.66 7.17 24.50
CA GLU A 297 2.98 7.58 24.97
C GLU A 297 3.43 8.84 24.23
N MET A 298 3.38 8.80 22.88
CA MET A 298 3.83 9.88 22.01
C MET A 298 2.98 11.15 22.13
N ASP A 299 1.69 11.00 22.42
CA ASP A 299 0.77 12.12 22.60
C ASP A 299 1.11 13.01 23.82
N LYS A 300 1.90 12.50 24.77
CA LYS A 300 2.36 13.21 25.97
C LYS A 300 3.69 13.93 25.75
N GLU A 301 4.38 13.66 24.64
CA GLU A 301 5.70 14.23 24.37
C GLU A 301 5.62 15.70 23.93
N ALA A 302 6.42 16.54 24.55
CA ALA A 302 6.46 17.96 24.23
C ALA A 302 7.23 18.25 22.93
N GLY A 303 6.90 19.37 22.27
CA GLY A 303 7.60 19.81 21.07
C GLY A 303 7.25 19.04 19.79
N LEU A 304 6.12 18.32 19.83
CA LEU A 304 5.55 17.64 18.69
C LEU A 304 4.26 18.30 18.22
N LYS A 305 4.05 18.31 16.92
CA LYS A 305 2.76 18.57 16.28
C LYS A 305 2.17 17.23 15.88
N VAL A 306 1.00 16.92 16.41
CA VAL A 306 0.33 15.64 16.18
C VAL A 306 -0.93 15.87 15.34
N TYR A 307 -1.08 15.10 14.28
CA TYR A 307 -2.32 14.98 13.52
C TYR A 307 -2.96 13.66 13.89
N LYS A 308 -4.18 13.71 14.44
CA LYS A 308 -4.85 12.54 15.04
C LYS A 308 -6.03 12.06 14.25
N ASN A 309 -6.39 10.78 14.47
CA ASN A 309 -7.59 10.16 13.92
C ASN A 309 -7.64 10.21 12.38
N LEU A 310 -6.50 10.00 11.75
CA LEU A 310 -6.36 9.96 10.30
C LEU A 310 -6.81 8.59 9.82
N LYS A 311 -8.05 8.51 9.32
CA LYS A 311 -8.65 7.27 8.83
C LYS A 311 -8.22 7.03 7.39
N ASP A 312 -7.44 6.00 7.12
CA ASP A 312 -7.06 5.65 5.76
C ASP A 312 -8.11 4.76 5.06
N LEU A 313 -8.08 4.70 3.75
CA LEU A 313 -8.85 3.75 2.96
C LEU A 313 -8.03 2.46 2.80
N GLY A 314 -7.80 1.78 3.90
CA GLY A 314 -7.08 0.52 3.92
C GLY A 314 -7.72 -0.49 4.84
N VAL A 315 -7.33 -1.74 4.69
CA VAL A 315 -7.75 -2.85 5.53
C VAL A 315 -6.56 -3.70 5.93
N ARG A 316 -6.61 -4.27 7.13
CA ARG A 316 -5.65 -5.26 7.60
C ARG A 316 -6.36 -6.58 7.83
N GLY A 317 -5.68 -7.69 7.52
CA GLY A 317 -6.29 -9.00 7.64
C GLY A 317 -5.28 -10.14 7.69
N ILE A 318 -5.79 -11.36 7.90
CA ILE A 318 -5.05 -12.60 7.86
C ILE A 318 -5.62 -13.46 6.74
N GLY A 319 -4.79 -13.73 5.74
CA GLY A 319 -5.09 -14.70 4.69
C GLY A 319 -4.92 -16.13 5.19
N LEU A 320 -5.83 -17.02 4.83
CA LEU A 320 -5.81 -18.46 5.14
C LEU A 320 -5.62 -19.21 3.82
N ASN A 321 -4.41 -19.74 3.59
CA ASN A 321 -4.05 -20.35 2.31
C ASN A 321 -4.63 -21.76 2.20
N GLN A 322 -5.56 -21.94 1.26
CA GLN A 322 -6.30 -23.18 1.04
C GLN A 322 -5.51 -24.23 0.23
N MET A 323 -4.37 -23.83 -0.38
CA MET A 323 -3.48 -24.74 -1.09
C MET A 323 -2.03 -24.23 -1.00
N ILE A 324 -1.31 -24.70 0.01
CA ILE A 324 0.07 -24.31 0.30
C ILE A 324 1.01 -25.05 -0.66
N ALA A 325 1.98 -24.34 -1.24
CA ALA A 325 3.04 -24.96 -2.03
C ALA A 325 3.92 -25.83 -1.11
N ALA A 326 3.96 -27.14 -1.37
CA ALA A 326 4.59 -28.12 -0.47
C ALA A 326 6.07 -28.40 -0.77
N THR A 327 6.51 -28.24 -2.02
CA THR A 327 7.89 -28.58 -2.44
C THR A 327 8.91 -27.76 -1.65
N ASP A 328 9.80 -28.44 -0.94
CA ASP A 328 10.87 -27.88 -0.12
C ASP A 328 10.38 -26.77 0.84
N ASN A 329 9.18 -26.94 1.39
CA ASN A 329 8.55 -25.97 2.28
C ASN A 329 8.73 -26.31 3.76
N PRO A 330 9.64 -25.66 4.50
CA PRO A 330 9.87 -25.94 5.91
C PRO A 330 8.75 -25.46 6.84
N TYR A 331 7.85 -24.57 6.36
CA TYR A 331 6.80 -23.94 7.17
C TYR A 331 5.57 -24.83 7.37
N ILE A 332 5.49 -25.97 6.67
CA ILE A 332 4.44 -26.99 6.88
C ILE A 332 4.95 -28.23 7.64
N TYR A 333 6.21 -28.21 8.06
CA TYR A 333 6.89 -29.26 8.84
C TYR A 333 6.83 -30.64 8.17
N SER A 334 6.11 -31.61 8.77
CA SER A 334 5.97 -32.96 8.16
C SER A 334 5.17 -32.97 6.85
N GLY A 335 4.44 -31.87 6.54
CA GLY A 335 3.54 -31.82 5.38
C GLY A 335 2.33 -32.72 5.49
N LYS A 336 2.03 -33.27 6.69
CA LYS A 336 0.96 -34.23 6.95
C LYS A 336 0.20 -33.89 8.21
N LEU A 337 -1.05 -34.35 8.31
CA LEU A 337 -1.85 -34.26 9.52
C LEU A 337 -1.50 -35.43 10.47
N ASP A 338 -0.37 -35.31 11.14
CA ASP A 338 0.20 -36.33 12.05
C ASP A 338 0.59 -35.78 13.43
N GLY A 339 0.22 -34.55 13.72
CA GLY A 339 0.57 -33.84 14.94
C GLY A 339 1.90 -33.07 14.88
N ASN A 340 2.69 -33.26 13.80
CA ASN A 340 4.00 -32.63 13.60
C ASN A 340 4.08 -31.79 12.33
N GLY A 341 2.95 -31.42 11.72
CA GLY A 341 2.85 -30.57 10.56
C GLY A 341 1.42 -30.37 10.12
N VAL A 342 1.25 -29.75 8.95
CA VAL A 342 -0.04 -29.57 8.27
C VAL A 342 0.08 -30.01 6.81
N PRO A 343 -0.97 -30.64 6.23
CA PRO A 343 -0.98 -30.93 4.79
C PRO A 343 -1.15 -29.64 3.98
N PRO A 344 -0.78 -29.66 2.68
CA PRO A 344 -0.89 -28.50 1.80
C PRO A 344 -2.28 -27.87 1.75
N ASP A 345 -3.32 -28.68 1.83
CA ASP A 345 -4.74 -28.29 1.77
C ASP A 345 -5.39 -28.16 3.16
N PHE A 346 -4.60 -27.91 4.22
CA PHE A 346 -5.09 -27.80 5.60
C PHE A 346 -6.25 -26.82 5.75
N PHE A 347 -6.15 -25.64 5.18
CA PHE A 347 -7.20 -24.62 5.20
C PHE A 347 -8.26 -24.79 4.09
N ALA A 348 -8.18 -25.80 3.23
CA ALA A 348 -9.28 -26.10 2.31
C ALA A 348 -10.54 -26.56 3.06
N ASP A 349 -10.38 -27.23 4.21
CA ASP A 349 -11.52 -27.54 5.09
C ASP A 349 -12.04 -26.26 5.75
N LYS A 350 -13.28 -25.90 5.44
CA LYS A 350 -13.98 -24.72 6.00
C LYS A 350 -14.07 -24.77 7.54
N ASN A 351 -14.14 -25.96 8.16
CA ASN A 351 -14.16 -26.03 9.61
C ASN A 351 -12.84 -25.61 10.23
N VAL A 352 -11.69 -25.85 9.58
CA VAL A 352 -10.40 -25.31 10.02
C VAL A 352 -10.44 -23.79 10.00
N ARG A 353 -10.87 -23.18 8.89
CA ARG A 353 -10.98 -21.72 8.78
C ARG A 353 -11.91 -21.12 9.81
N LEU A 354 -13.10 -21.69 9.99
CA LEU A 354 -14.07 -21.27 11.01
C LEU A 354 -13.52 -21.42 12.43
N GLY A 355 -12.71 -22.45 12.69
CA GLY A 355 -12.02 -22.63 13.96
C GLY A 355 -11.05 -21.49 14.25
N PHE A 356 -10.20 -21.10 13.28
CA PHE A 356 -9.29 -19.97 13.41
C PHE A 356 -10.04 -18.63 13.55
N ILE A 357 -11.08 -18.40 12.74
CA ILE A 357 -11.91 -17.19 12.80
C ILE A 357 -12.60 -17.06 14.17
N SER A 358 -13.16 -18.18 14.72
CA SER A 358 -13.79 -18.17 16.04
C SER A 358 -12.81 -18.04 17.21
N ALA A 359 -11.52 -18.33 16.98
CA ALA A 359 -10.43 -18.13 17.94
C ALA A 359 -9.84 -16.70 17.89
N TRP A 360 -10.20 -15.90 16.89
CA TRP A 360 -9.75 -14.51 16.77
C TRP A 360 -10.51 -13.61 17.74
N ASN A 361 -9.80 -12.99 18.72
CA ASN A 361 -10.38 -12.07 19.69
C ASN A 361 -10.32 -10.61 19.19
N GLN A 362 -11.34 -10.21 18.44
CA GLN A 362 -11.42 -8.87 17.85
C GLN A 362 -11.39 -7.75 18.89
N LYS A 363 -12.03 -7.95 20.04
CA LYS A 363 -12.09 -6.94 21.07
C LYS A 363 -10.70 -6.68 21.69
N GLU A 364 -10.00 -7.75 22.09
CA GLU A 364 -8.64 -7.68 22.59
C GLU A 364 -7.69 -7.03 21.56
N TYR A 365 -7.80 -7.47 20.30
CA TYR A 365 -7.00 -6.90 19.23
C TYR A 365 -7.19 -5.39 19.09
N LEU A 366 -8.43 -4.91 19.01
CA LEU A 366 -8.70 -3.47 18.86
C LEU A 366 -8.36 -2.65 20.09
N GLN A 367 -8.63 -3.16 21.31
CA GLN A 367 -8.46 -2.40 22.54
C GLN A 367 -7.04 -2.51 23.11
N ASP A 368 -6.50 -3.73 23.19
CA ASP A 368 -5.27 -3.97 23.93
C ASP A 368 -4.03 -3.91 23.02
N ILE A 369 -4.15 -4.38 21.76
CA ILE A 369 -3.03 -4.34 20.81
C ILE A 369 -2.99 -3.00 20.06
N LEU A 370 -4.15 -2.48 19.62
CA LEU A 370 -4.20 -1.23 18.86
C LEU A 370 -4.51 0.01 19.72
N GLY A 371 -4.74 -0.14 21.04
CA GLY A 371 -5.09 0.99 21.91
C GLY A 371 -6.37 1.73 21.48
N GLY A 372 -7.28 1.06 20.75
CA GLY A 372 -8.48 1.68 20.17
C GLY A 372 -8.27 2.36 18.81
N TYR A 373 -7.06 2.38 18.26
CA TYR A 373 -6.74 3.03 16.97
C TYR A 373 -6.95 2.10 15.77
N GLY A 374 -8.17 1.54 15.67
CA GLY A 374 -8.60 0.72 14.56
C GLY A 374 -10.12 0.69 14.47
N ALA A 375 -10.69 0.99 13.31
CA ALA A 375 -12.12 0.79 13.09
C ALA A 375 -12.40 -0.68 12.81
N ASP A 376 -13.52 -1.19 13.32
CA ASP A 376 -13.92 -2.57 13.14
C ASP A 376 -14.36 -2.85 11.70
N VAL A 377 -13.94 -3.98 11.14
CA VAL A 377 -14.27 -4.42 9.78
C VAL A 377 -14.46 -5.93 9.75
N VAL A 378 -15.36 -6.43 8.89
CA VAL A 378 -15.62 -7.87 8.74
C VAL A 378 -15.44 -8.37 7.32
N THR A 379 -15.33 -7.46 6.36
CA THR A 379 -15.13 -7.72 4.93
C THR A 379 -14.00 -6.84 4.40
N PRO A 380 -13.45 -7.12 3.21
CA PRO A 380 -12.42 -6.27 2.62
C PRO A 380 -12.85 -4.83 2.37
N ILE A 381 -14.14 -4.57 2.05
CA ILE A 381 -14.64 -3.22 1.77
C ILE A 381 -14.79 -2.45 3.08
N VAL A 382 -14.14 -1.27 3.18
CA VAL A 382 -14.04 -0.47 4.41
C VAL A 382 -14.95 0.77 4.36
N ASP A 383 -15.21 1.35 5.53
CA ASP A 383 -15.96 2.60 5.64
C ASP A 383 -15.22 3.77 4.96
N GLY A 384 -15.98 4.59 4.23
CA GLY A 384 -15.44 5.64 3.35
C GLY A 384 -15.36 5.23 1.88
N LEU A 385 -15.53 3.94 1.57
CA LEU A 385 -15.71 3.47 0.19
C LEU A 385 -17.18 3.43 -0.20
N PRO A 386 -17.50 3.66 -1.49
CA PRO A 386 -18.83 3.37 -2.00
C PRO A 386 -19.26 1.93 -1.66
N PHE A 387 -20.54 1.72 -1.39
CA PHE A 387 -21.13 0.39 -1.16
C PHE A 387 -20.56 -0.41 0.02
N TYR A 388 -19.89 0.25 0.97
CA TYR A 388 -19.63 -0.35 2.27
C TYR A 388 -20.93 -0.75 2.95
N ASN A 389 -21.01 -1.96 3.53
CA ASN A 389 -22.21 -2.45 4.20
C ASN A 389 -22.00 -2.56 5.73
N PRO A 390 -22.35 -1.52 6.49
CA PRO A 390 -22.16 -1.50 7.95
C PRO A 390 -22.99 -2.57 8.68
N ASN A 391 -24.09 -3.05 8.10
CA ASN A 391 -24.96 -4.06 8.75
C ASN A 391 -24.25 -5.42 8.90
N LEU A 392 -23.17 -5.65 8.17
CA LEU A 392 -22.41 -6.91 8.30
C LEU A 392 -21.54 -6.95 9.55
N LEU A 393 -21.28 -5.83 10.21
CA LEU A 393 -20.55 -5.82 11.48
C LEU A 393 -21.26 -6.68 12.54
N GLU A 394 -22.60 -6.69 12.55
CA GLU A 394 -23.41 -7.52 13.45
C GLU A 394 -23.32 -9.02 13.11
N LYS A 395 -22.91 -9.36 11.89
CA LYS A 395 -22.71 -10.74 11.43
C LYS A 395 -21.28 -11.26 11.64
N ARG A 396 -20.43 -10.50 12.32
CA ARG A 396 -19.07 -10.96 12.66
C ARG A 396 -19.12 -12.29 13.41
N PRO A 397 -18.33 -13.30 13.01
CA PRO A 397 -18.15 -14.48 13.83
C PRO A 397 -17.63 -14.09 15.22
N GLU A 398 -18.39 -14.50 16.25
CA GLU A 398 -18.06 -14.20 17.65
C GLU A 398 -16.77 -14.91 18.07
N TYR A 399 -15.90 -14.21 18.83
CA TYR A 399 -14.83 -14.86 19.57
C TYR A 399 -15.41 -15.87 20.56
N ASN A 400 -15.19 -17.15 20.30
CA ASN A 400 -15.76 -18.21 21.12
C ASN A 400 -14.92 -19.49 20.99
N LEU A 401 -14.09 -19.73 22.00
CA LEU A 401 -13.19 -20.90 22.00
C LEU A 401 -13.94 -22.25 22.03
N ARG A 402 -15.15 -22.33 22.61
CA ARG A 402 -15.96 -23.55 22.56
C ARG A 402 -16.42 -23.84 21.13
N LYS A 403 -16.91 -22.81 20.45
CA LYS A 403 -17.33 -22.90 19.03
C LYS A 403 -16.12 -23.21 18.14
N ALA A 404 -14.97 -22.59 18.40
CA ALA A 404 -13.71 -22.89 17.71
C ALA A 404 -13.32 -24.37 17.88
N ALA A 405 -13.37 -24.89 19.13
CA ALA A 405 -13.11 -26.30 19.41
C ALA A 405 -14.10 -27.23 18.68
N ASP A 406 -15.39 -26.87 18.63
CA ASP A 406 -16.40 -27.68 17.92
C ASP A 406 -16.18 -27.72 16.40
N TYR A 407 -15.70 -26.64 15.79
CA TYR A 407 -15.26 -26.66 14.40
C TYR A 407 -14.04 -27.56 14.22
N MET A 408 -13.01 -27.43 15.08
CA MET A 408 -11.80 -28.26 15.00
C MET A 408 -12.07 -29.75 15.21
N LYS A 409 -13.08 -30.13 16.03
CA LYS A 409 -13.53 -31.51 16.19
C LYS A 409 -14.18 -32.10 14.94
N ARG A 410 -14.74 -31.27 14.08
CA ARG A 410 -15.34 -31.70 12.80
C ARG A 410 -14.34 -31.65 11.65
N ALA A 411 -13.31 -30.84 11.77
CA ALA A 411 -12.34 -30.62 10.71
C ALA A 411 -11.64 -31.93 10.31
N TRP A 412 -11.51 -32.14 8.99
CA TRP A 412 -10.89 -33.34 8.40
C TRP A 412 -11.52 -34.64 8.91
N GLY A 413 -12.83 -34.67 9.09
CA GLY A 413 -13.56 -35.80 9.64
C GLY A 413 -13.11 -36.20 11.06
N GLY A 414 -12.72 -35.18 11.87
CA GLY A 414 -12.27 -35.36 13.25
C GLY A 414 -10.77 -35.54 13.43
N LYS A 415 -10.01 -35.76 12.36
CA LYS A 415 -8.56 -36.02 12.41
C LYS A 415 -7.75 -34.85 12.98
N VAL A 416 -8.16 -33.60 12.76
CA VAL A 416 -7.48 -32.43 13.33
C VAL A 416 -7.50 -32.51 14.85
N TRP A 417 -8.64 -32.83 15.45
CA TRP A 417 -8.77 -32.92 16.90
C TRP A 417 -8.03 -34.14 17.47
N GLU A 418 -8.13 -35.25 16.79
CA GLU A 418 -7.53 -36.52 17.22
C GLU A 418 -5.99 -36.48 17.19
N LYS A 419 -5.42 -36.04 16.08
CA LYS A 419 -3.96 -36.09 15.83
C LYS A 419 -3.23 -34.82 16.27
N GLY A 420 -3.91 -33.67 16.21
CA GLY A 420 -3.27 -32.37 16.36
C GLY A 420 -2.54 -31.93 15.09
N PHE A 421 -1.87 -30.80 15.18
CA PHE A 421 -1.08 -30.23 14.08
C PHE A 421 0.04 -29.32 14.61
N GLN A 422 1.00 -29.01 13.74
CA GLN A 422 2.01 -27.98 13.96
C GLN A 422 2.03 -27.03 12.77
N ILE A 423 1.93 -25.70 13.05
CA ILE A 423 1.84 -24.65 12.04
C ILE A 423 2.69 -23.44 12.45
N ASP A 424 3.26 -22.75 11.47
CA ASP A 424 3.87 -21.44 11.66
C ASP A 424 2.89 -20.34 11.23
N LEU A 425 2.71 -19.34 12.10
CA LEU A 425 2.01 -18.09 11.85
C LEU A 425 3.06 -17.01 11.62
N LEU A 426 3.24 -16.59 10.37
CA LEU A 426 4.33 -15.69 10.02
C LEU A 426 3.87 -14.23 9.95
N TYR A 427 4.81 -13.34 10.31
CA TYR A 427 4.68 -11.89 10.15
C TYR A 427 6.00 -11.31 9.63
N ASN A 428 5.99 -10.07 9.11
CA ASN A 428 7.22 -9.37 8.73
C ASN A 428 7.93 -8.79 9.94
N SER A 429 9.22 -9.08 10.09
CA SER A 429 10.07 -8.61 11.19
C SER A 429 9.99 -7.08 11.38
N GLY A 430 10.02 -6.63 12.63
CA GLY A 430 9.89 -5.22 13.01
C GLY A 430 8.44 -4.70 13.09
N ASN A 431 7.44 -5.50 12.68
CA ASN A 431 6.04 -5.14 12.80
C ASN A 431 5.42 -5.73 14.07
N GLU A 432 5.52 -4.97 15.17
CA GLU A 432 5.08 -5.42 16.50
C GLU A 432 3.57 -5.65 16.59
N VAL A 433 2.77 -4.89 15.85
CA VAL A 433 1.31 -5.08 15.81
C VAL A 433 0.97 -6.44 15.19
N ARG A 434 1.62 -6.81 14.09
CA ARG A 434 1.42 -8.12 13.46
C ARG A 434 1.93 -9.25 14.34
N GLU A 435 3.05 -9.05 15.01
CA GLU A 435 3.59 -10.00 15.98
C GLU A 435 2.60 -10.27 17.12
N ALA A 436 2.11 -9.21 17.78
CA ALA A 436 1.14 -9.33 18.87
C ALA A 436 -0.16 -9.99 18.41
N ALA A 437 -0.67 -9.64 17.22
CA ALA A 437 -1.86 -10.25 16.64
C ALA A 437 -1.69 -11.75 16.39
N MET A 438 -0.56 -12.17 15.84
CA MET A 438 -0.28 -13.59 15.60
C MET A 438 -0.05 -14.36 16.89
N LYS A 439 0.60 -13.76 17.92
CA LYS A 439 0.75 -14.35 19.26
C LYS A 439 -0.62 -14.62 19.92
N MET A 440 -1.49 -13.62 19.93
CA MET A 440 -2.87 -13.76 20.45
C MET A 440 -3.61 -14.91 19.76
N LEU A 441 -3.57 -14.98 18.43
CA LEU A 441 -4.23 -16.05 17.67
C LEU A 441 -3.61 -17.41 17.98
N ALA A 442 -2.28 -17.51 18.03
CA ALA A 442 -1.56 -18.74 18.35
C ALA A 442 -1.93 -19.29 19.73
N GLU A 443 -1.94 -18.42 20.75
CA GLU A 443 -2.32 -18.76 22.12
C GLU A 443 -3.75 -19.28 22.19
N ASN A 444 -4.70 -18.58 21.55
CA ASN A 444 -6.09 -19.00 21.50
C ASN A 444 -6.28 -20.35 20.80
N ILE A 445 -5.54 -20.63 19.73
CA ILE A 445 -5.57 -21.92 19.05
C ILE A 445 -4.98 -23.03 19.91
N MET A 446 -3.85 -22.79 20.58
CA MET A 446 -3.22 -23.78 21.48
C MET A 446 -4.06 -24.10 22.71
N MET A 447 -4.87 -23.14 23.20
CA MET A 447 -5.82 -23.39 24.30
C MET A 447 -6.94 -24.37 23.95
N LEU A 448 -7.24 -24.59 22.66
CA LEU A 448 -8.32 -25.50 22.25
C LEU A 448 -7.98 -26.97 22.50
N ASN A 449 -6.72 -27.36 22.28
CA ASN A 449 -6.27 -28.74 22.40
C ASN A 449 -4.75 -28.78 22.62
N PRO A 450 -4.22 -29.51 23.62
CA PRO A 450 -2.79 -29.57 23.92
C PRO A 450 -1.93 -30.19 22.77
N LYS A 451 -2.58 -30.80 21.77
CA LYS A 451 -1.91 -31.31 20.57
C LYS A 451 -1.74 -30.25 19.47
N PHE A 452 -2.30 -29.07 19.64
CA PHE A 452 -2.17 -27.97 18.66
C PHE A 452 -0.91 -27.17 18.99
N LYS A 453 -0.06 -26.98 17.99
CA LYS A 453 1.19 -26.25 18.11
C LYS A 453 1.17 -25.13 17.05
N ALA A 454 1.15 -23.89 17.48
CA ALA A 454 1.20 -22.71 16.62
C ALA A 454 2.40 -21.85 17.02
N ASN A 455 3.40 -21.77 16.14
CA ASN A 455 4.61 -20.97 16.38
C ASN A 455 4.48 -19.63 15.66
N VAL A 456 4.90 -18.55 16.31
CA VAL A 456 4.92 -17.21 15.70
C VAL A 456 6.35 -16.88 15.27
N ARG A 457 6.56 -16.49 14.01
CA ARG A 457 7.90 -16.25 13.46
C ARG A 457 7.94 -14.98 12.61
N GLY A 458 8.89 -14.10 12.91
CA GLY A 458 9.21 -12.94 12.10
C GLY A 458 10.11 -13.31 10.91
N VAL A 459 9.83 -12.74 9.75
CA VAL A 459 10.60 -12.91 8.51
C VAL A 459 10.84 -11.54 7.89
N GLU A 460 12.02 -11.30 7.33
CA GLU A 460 12.36 -10.07 6.62
C GLU A 460 11.34 -9.79 5.50
N TRP A 461 11.02 -8.51 5.25
CA TRP A 461 9.90 -8.09 4.40
C TRP A 461 9.94 -8.67 2.99
N ALA A 462 11.08 -8.55 2.29
CA ALA A 462 11.18 -9.03 0.91
C ALA A 462 11.01 -10.56 0.83
N THR A 463 11.61 -11.29 1.79
CA THR A 463 11.43 -12.74 1.93
C THR A 463 9.96 -13.08 2.25
N TYR A 464 9.32 -12.31 3.13
CA TYR A 464 7.93 -12.51 3.50
C TYR A 464 6.98 -12.37 2.30
N VAL A 465 7.18 -11.36 1.47
CA VAL A 465 6.41 -11.14 0.23
C VAL A 465 6.66 -12.25 -0.78
N ASP A 466 7.92 -12.69 -0.94
CA ASP A 466 8.27 -13.81 -1.83
C ASP A 466 7.61 -15.11 -1.39
N LEU A 467 7.63 -15.44 -0.09
CA LEU A 467 6.94 -16.61 0.45
C LEU A 467 5.42 -16.57 0.21
N GLN A 468 4.79 -15.40 0.33
CA GLN A 468 3.37 -15.23 -0.01
C GLN A 468 3.12 -15.45 -1.51
N ARG A 469 3.90 -14.81 -2.36
CA ARG A 469 3.81 -14.89 -3.83
C ARG A 469 3.90 -16.33 -4.30
N ASN A 470 4.83 -17.09 -3.73
CA ASN A 470 5.03 -18.51 -4.02
C ASN A 470 4.09 -19.44 -3.24
N ARG A 471 3.05 -18.91 -2.58
CA ARG A 471 2.06 -19.67 -1.78
C ARG A 471 2.66 -20.59 -0.72
N ARG A 472 3.84 -20.26 -0.18
CA ARG A 472 4.55 -21.10 0.79
C ARG A 472 4.06 -20.93 2.23
N LEU A 473 3.31 -19.86 2.52
CA LEU A 473 2.75 -19.58 3.84
C LEU A 473 1.39 -20.24 4.01
N SER A 474 1.16 -20.88 5.14
CA SER A 474 -0.14 -21.44 5.54
C SER A 474 -1.15 -20.32 5.87
N SER A 475 -0.69 -19.31 6.58
CA SER A 475 -1.42 -18.07 6.84
C SER A 475 -0.46 -16.90 6.86
N PHE A 476 -0.96 -15.70 6.58
CA PHE A 476 -0.13 -14.51 6.57
C PHE A 476 -0.94 -13.27 6.95
N ASN A 477 -0.33 -12.43 7.80
CA ASN A 477 -0.90 -11.15 8.17
C ASN A 477 -0.45 -10.08 7.17
N ILE A 478 -1.39 -9.44 6.49
CA ILE A 478 -1.13 -8.47 5.42
C ILE A 478 -2.16 -7.33 5.46
N GLY A 479 -1.83 -6.22 4.83
CA GLY A 479 -2.75 -5.12 4.64
C GLY A 479 -2.90 -4.75 3.17
N TRP A 480 -3.96 -4.05 2.87
CA TRP A 480 -4.22 -3.40 1.60
C TRP A 480 -4.53 -1.93 1.85
N GLY A 481 -3.89 -1.04 1.13
CA GLY A 481 -4.29 0.36 1.02
C GLY A 481 -5.01 0.55 -0.31
N ALA A 482 -5.98 1.45 -0.37
CA ALA A 482 -6.66 1.72 -1.63
C ALA A 482 -5.69 2.32 -2.66
N ASP A 483 -5.58 1.69 -3.82
CA ASP A 483 -4.92 2.28 -4.99
C ASP A 483 -5.83 3.32 -5.64
N TYR A 484 -7.13 3.04 -5.63
CA TYR A 484 -8.20 3.95 -6.04
C TYR A 484 -9.44 3.73 -5.17
N PRO A 485 -10.28 4.76 -4.95
CA PRO A 485 -11.34 4.75 -3.94
C PRO A 485 -12.60 4.04 -4.47
N ASP A 486 -12.48 2.78 -4.80
CA ASP A 486 -13.56 1.94 -5.33
C ASP A 486 -13.54 0.56 -4.70
N PRO A 487 -14.72 -0.07 -4.42
CA PRO A 487 -14.80 -1.42 -3.87
C PRO A 487 -14.10 -2.48 -4.72
N ASP A 488 -14.02 -2.28 -6.04
CA ASP A 488 -13.29 -3.17 -6.95
C ASP A 488 -11.84 -3.36 -6.50
N ASN A 489 -11.19 -2.29 -6.05
CA ASN A 489 -9.81 -2.32 -5.54
C ASN A 489 -9.62 -3.17 -4.27
N PHE A 490 -10.69 -3.64 -3.66
CA PHE A 490 -10.66 -4.50 -2.47
C PHE A 490 -11.12 -5.92 -2.76
N VAL A 491 -12.23 -6.07 -3.49
CA VAL A 491 -12.74 -7.41 -3.79
C VAL A 491 -11.87 -8.12 -4.82
N ASN A 492 -11.33 -7.41 -5.82
CA ASN A 492 -10.41 -8.00 -6.79
C ASN A 492 -9.17 -8.60 -6.10
N PRO A 493 -8.37 -7.88 -5.31
CA PRO A 493 -7.23 -8.47 -4.63
C PRO A 493 -7.57 -9.61 -3.68
N TYR A 494 -8.66 -9.51 -2.93
CA TYR A 494 -8.96 -10.45 -1.84
C TYR A 494 -9.83 -11.64 -2.23
N MET A 495 -10.74 -11.47 -3.21
CA MET A 495 -11.79 -12.45 -3.51
C MET A 495 -11.75 -12.99 -4.94
N TYR A 496 -11.10 -12.31 -5.87
CA TYR A 496 -10.96 -12.82 -7.23
C TYR A 496 -9.97 -13.98 -7.26
N SER A 497 -10.31 -15.10 -7.92
CA SER A 497 -9.46 -16.29 -7.96
C SER A 497 -8.09 -16.03 -8.59
N GLN A 498 -8.01 -15.04 -9.50
CA GLN A 498 -6.77 -14.56 -10.12
C GLN A 498 -6.22 -13.29 -9.43
N GLY A 499 -6.92 -12.79 -8.40
CA GLY A 499 -6.51 -11.62 -7.64
C GLY A 499 -5.29 -11.88 -6.76
N LEU A 500 -4.65 -10.78 -6.33
CA LEU A 500 -3.36 -10.85 -5.63
C LEU A 500 -3.38 -11.79 -4.40
N TYR A 501 -4.34 -11.61 -3.49
CA TYR A 501 -4.45 -12.43 -2.28
C TYR A 501 -5.39 -13.62 -2.45
N GLY A 502 -6.46 -13.48 -3.25
CA GLY A 502 -7.32 -14.60 -3.64
C GLY A 502 -6.49 -15.72 -4.25
N GLY A 503 -5.68 -15.41 -5.25
CA GLY A 503 -4.77 -16.36 -5.88
C GLY A 503 -3.70 -16.93 -4.94
N ARG A 504 -3.10 -16.08 -4.07
CA ARG A 504 -2.10 -16.53 -3.08
C ARG A 504 -2.69 -17.42 -1.98
N CYS A 505 -3.97 -17.24 -1.66
CA CYS A 505 -4.72 -18.09 -0.74
C CYS A 505 -5.37 -19.27 -1.44
N ALA A 506 -5.21 -19.42 -2.76
CA ALA A 506 -5.89 -20.42 -3.57
C ALA A 506 -7.44 -20.44 -3.35
N TYR A 507 -8.00 -19.27 -3.05
CA TYR A 507 -9.44 -19.11 -2.95
C TYR A 507 -10.06 -19.05 -4.36
N SER A 508 -11.16 -19.75 -4.56
CA SER A 508 -11.91 -19.74 -5.83
C SER A 508 -13.41 -19.91 -5.55
N ASN A 509 -14.20 -18.98 -6.08
CA ASN A 509 -15.65 -19.05 -6.07
C ASN A 509 -16.19 -18.44 -7.36
N ALA A 510 -16.80 -19.25 -8.22
CA ALA A 510 -17.25 -18.81 -9.55
C ALA A 510 -18.34 -17.71 -9.49
N GLU A 511 -19.19 -17.67 -8.45
CA GLU A 511 -20.15 -16.59 -8.24
C GLU A 511 -19.41 -15.28 -7.91
N ALA A 512 -18.41 -15.35 -7.02
CA ALA A 512 -17.62 -14.18 -6.65
C ALA A 512 -16.83 -13.64 -7.84
N ASP A 513 -16.15 -14.51 -8.59
CA ASP A 513 -15.40 -14.12 -9.78
C ASP A 513 -16.28 -13.38 -10.79
N LYS A 514 -17.44 -13.96 -11.10
CA LYS A 514 -18.39 -13.33 -12.03
C LYS A 514 -18.93 -11.99 -11.51
N LEU A 515 -19.26 -11.89 -10.23
CA LEU A 515 -19.76 -10.63 -9.64
C LEU A 515 -18.68 -9.53 -9.66
N ILE A 516 -17.40 -9.87 -9.44
CA ILE A 516 -16.29 -8.93 -9.50
C ILE A 516 -16.14 -8.38 -10.93
N GLU A 517 -16.14 -9.27 -11.93
CA GLU A 517 -16.04 -8.89 -13.34
C GLU A 517 -17.21 -8.00 -13.80
N ASP A 518 -18.44 -8.39 -13.44
CA ASP A 518 -19.66 -7.65 -13.80
C ASP A 518 -19.70 -6.27 -13.08
N ALA A 519 -19.37 -6.21 -11.78
CA ALA A 519 -19.41 -4.98 -10.99
C ALA A 519 -18.34 -3.96 -11.42
N ALA A 520 -17.19 -4.40 -11.90
CA ALA A 520 -16.12 -3.52 -12.38
C ALA A 520 -16.57 -2.64 -13.56
N VAL A 521 -17.51 -3.11 -14.37
CA VAL A 521 -17.97 -2.43 -15.60
C VAL A 521 -19.42 -1.90 -15.52
N GLU A 522 -20.18 -2.23 -14.47
CA GLU A 522 -21.57 -1.80 -14.30
C GLU A 522 -21.64 -0.29 -13.99
N LEU A 523 -22.44 0.44 -14.76
CA LEU A 523 -22.66 1.88 -14.62
C LEU A 523 -23.90 2.23 -13.78
N ASP A 524 -24.86 1.31 -13.65
CA ASP A 524 -26.02 1.50 -12.78
C ASP A 524 -25.61 1.32 -11.32
N SER A 525 -25.64 2.40 -10.55
CA SER A 525 -25.19 2.43 -9.15
C SER A 525 -25.98 1.46 -8.25
N ALA A 526 -27.28 1.23 -8.51
CA ALA A 526 -28.08 0.33 -7.69
C ALA A 526 -27.74 -1.14 -7.95
N LYS A 527 -27.55 -1.52 -9.20
CA LYS A 527 -27.08 -2.86 -9.58
C LYS A 527 -25.68 -3.12 -9.05
N ARG A 528 -24.78 -2.15 -9.23
CA ARG A 528 -23.40 -2.22 -8.74
C ARG A 528 -23.37 -2.40 -7.22
N LYS A 529 -24.18 -1.65 -6.47
CA LYS A 529 -24.33 -1.81 -5.02
C LYS A 529 -24.78 -3.22 -4.64
N ALA A 530 -25.77 -3.78 -5.33
CA ALA A 530 -26.27 -5.12 -5.05
C ALA A 530 -25.17 -6.18 -5.23
N MET A 531 -24.35 -6.06 -6.28
CA MET A 531 -23.23 -6.96 -6.54
C MET A 531 -22.17 -6.89 -5.42
N TYR A 532 -21.75 -5.69 -5.00
CA TYR A 532 -20.79 -5.55 -3.91
C TYR A 532 -21.36 -5.95 -2.54
N TYR A 533 -22.65 -5.80 -2.32
CA TYR A 533 -23.30 -6.31 -1.10
C TYR A 533 -23.25 -7.84 -1.08
N ARG A 534 -23.54 -8.50 -2.22
CA ARG A 534 -23.46 -9.97 -2.33
C ARG A 534 -22.03 -10.49 -2.15
N LEU A 535 -21.02 -9.81 -2.71
CA LEU A 535 -19.61 -10.15 -2.50
C LEU A 535 -19.19 -10.10 -1.02
N GLN A 536 -19.64 -9.08 -0.29
CA GLN A 536 -19.39 -8.99 1.16
C GLN A 536 -20.07 -10.13 1.95
N GLU A 537 -21.24 -10.60 1.53
CA GLU A 537 -21.89 -11.77 2.12
C GLU A 537 -21.11 -13.07 1.83
N ILE A 538 -20.70 -13.28 0.58
CA ILE A 538 -19.89 -14.43 0.17
C ILE A 538 -18.58 -14.52 0.99
N TRP A 539 -17.93 -13.38 1.27
CA TRP A 539 -16.74 -13.35 2.13
C TRP A 539 -16.98 -14.04 3.47
N LEU A 540 -18.09 -13.72 4.13
CA LEU A 540 -18.45 -14.30 5.42
C LEU A 540 -18.93 -15.75 5.28
N GLU A 541 -19.75 -16.04 4.27
CA GLU A 541 -20.27 -17.38 4.01
C GLU A 541 -19.13 -18.37 3.76
N ASP A 542 -18.14 -18.00 2.94
CA ASP A 542 -17.02 -18.87 2.59
C ASP A 542 -15.91 -18.91 3.67
N ALA A 543 -15.99 -18.04 4.67
CA ALA A 543 -14.95 -17.91 5.69
C ALA A 543 -13.55 -17.75 5.06
N VAL A 544 -13.42 -16.80 4.12
CA VAL A 544 -12.21 -16.64 3.27
C VAL A 544 -10.98 -16.30 4.09
N GLY A 545 -11.12 -15.43 5.11
CA GLY A 545 -10.03 -15.00 5.97
C GLY A 545 -10.52 -14.19 7.18
N ILE A 546 -9.61 -13.60 7.93
CA ILE A 546 -9.92 -12.75 9.08
C ILE A 546 -9.63 -11.30 8.70
N MET A 547 -10.66 -10.45 8.63
CA MET A 547 -10.45 -9.00 8.59
C MET A 547 -10.24 -8.47 10.00
N GLN A 548 -9.17 -7.71 10.19
CA GLN A 548 -8.71 -7.24 11.49
C GLN A 548 -9.20 -5.82 11.80
N HIS A 549 -8.83 -4.85 10.95
CA HIS A 549 -9.24 -3.45 11.16
C HIS A 549 -9.02 -2.59 9.92
N GLN A 550 -9.73 -1.47 9.85
CA GLN A 550 -9.37 -0.32 9.04
C GLN A 550 -8.49 0.60 9.89
N PRO A 551 -7.30 1.00 9.40
CA PRO A 551 -6.38 1.82 10.19
C PRO A 551 -6.94 3.21 10.52
N ILE A 552 -6.74 3.61 11.76
CA ILE A 552 -6.86 4.99 12.23
C ILE A 552 -5.48 5.36 12.74
N THR A 553 -4.79 6.25 12.05
CA THR A 553 -3.39 6.58 12.31
C THR A 553 -3.22 7.95 12.93
N ASN A 554 -2.10 8.15 13.64
CA ASN A 554 -1.63 9.46 14.05
C ASN A 554 -0.29 9.74 13.35
N ALA A 555 -0.08 10.99 12.93
CA ALA A 555 1.18 11.42 12.35
C ALA A 555 1.89 12.42 13.28
N TYR A 556 3.14 12.13 13.60
CA TYR A 556 3.94 12.87 14.58
C TYR A 556 5.09 13.61 13.90
N PHE A 557 5.10 14.92 14.08
CA PHE A 557 6.12 15.80 13.53
C PHE A 557 6.75 16.67 14.62
N LYS A 558 7.98 17.09 14.40
CA LYS A 558 8.51 18.22 15.15
C LYS A 558 7.64 19.47 14.90
N ASP A 559 7.44 20.30 15.91
CA ASP A 559 6.55 21.45 15.90
C ASP A 559 6.92 22.53 14.84
N TRP A 560 8.15 22.54 14.38
CA TRP A 560 8.62 23.38 13.28
C TRP A 560 8.23 22.92 11.88
N VAL A 561 7.72 21.69 11.71
CA VAL A 561 7.29 21.17 10.39
C VAL A 561 5.92 21.74 10.03
N LYS A 562 5.79 22.26 8.80
CA LYS A 562 4.56 22.79 8.22
C LYS A 562 4.27 22.12 6.86
N GLY A 563 3.02 22.26 6.38
CA GLY A 563 2.63 21.82 5.04
C GLY A 563 2.30 20.32 4.91
N TYR A 564 2.21 19.58 6.01
CA TYR A 564 1.70 18.21 5.93
C TYR A 564 0.24 18.18 5.49
N ILE A 565 -0.05 17.36 4.49
CA ILE A 565 -1.39 17.07 3.97
C ILE A 565 -1.62 15.59 4.11
N PHE A 566 -2.68 15.20 4.82
CA PHE A 566 -3.12 13.81 4.88
C PHE A 566 -3.91 13.47 3.61
N HIS A 567 -3.61 12.32 3.01
CA HIS A 567 -4.41 11.72 1.95
C HIS A 567 -4.78 10.28 2.35
N PRO A 568 -6.07 9.87 2.30
CA PRO A 568 -6.50 8.57 2.83
C PRO A 568 -5.94 7.33 2.11
N MET A 569 -5.42 7.50 0.90
CA MET A 569 -4.80 6.43 0.11
C MET A 569 -3.29 6.56 0.00
N GLU A 570 -2.77 7.79 0.11
CA GLU A 570 -1.34 8.06 0.01
C GLU A 570 -0.74 8.19 1.42
N ASN A 571 -0.29 7.10 2.00
CA ASN A 571 0.25 7.05 3.37
C ASN A 571 1.68 7.63 3.47
N GLN A 572 2.05 8.55 2.56
CA GLN A 572 3.40 9.05 2.44
C GLN A 572 3.45 10.59 2.34
N TYR A 573 4.64 11.15 2.48
CA TYR A 573 4.83 12.58 2.56
C TYR A 573 5.11 13.21 1.21
N ARG A 574 4.34 14.24 0.88
CA ARG A 574 4.58 15.14 -0.25
C ARG A 574 5.64 16.17 0.17
N TYR A 575 6.92 15.84 0.04
CA TYR A 575 8.01 16.69 0.52
C TYR A 575 8.01 18.08 -0.10
N TRP A 576 7.45 18.23 -1.32
CA TRP A 576 7.34 19.52 -2.01
C TRP A 576 6.35 20.50 -1.37
N GLU A 577 5.44 20.04 -0.52
CA GLU A 577 4.52 20.86 0.25
C GLU A 577 5.10 21.25 1.62
N MET A 578 6.13 20.54 2.07
CA MET A 578 6.62 20.66 3.44
C MET A 578 7.68 21.74 3.57
N SER A 579 7.68 22.43 4.74
CA SER A 579 8.66 23.44 5.11
C SER A 579 9.01 23.35 6.59
N LYS A 580 10.08 24.04 7.02
CA LYS A 580 10.50 24.16 8.41
C LYS A 580 10.59 25.66 8.79
N ASN A 581 9.89 26.07 9.82
CA ASN A 581 9.92 27.42 10.38
C ASN A 581 9.35 27.47 11.82
#